data_7e34073b397a54befa4107252002e5fb
#
_entry.id   7e34073b397a54befa4107252002e5fb
#
_cell.length_a   1.000
_cell.length_b   1.000
_cell.length_c   1.000
_cell.angle_alpha   90.00
_cell.angle_beta   90.00
_cell.angle_gamma   90.00
#
_symmetry.space_group_name_H-M   'P 1'
#
loop_
_entity.id
_entity.type
_entity.pdbx_description
1 polymer ?
#
loop_
_entity_poly.entity_id
_entity_poly.type
_entity_poly.pdbx_seq_one_letter_code
_entity_poly.pdbx_strand_id
1 'polypeptide(L)'
;GDELLKAPATNVSSLLGGRLPGISSVQVSGEPGDDQATLRVRGSIYNVTYIVDGMPRSINDIDPNDIESVSVLKDGASAAVYGLKGAGGVIIITTKKGQEGKSKITYNGSIGASMNANFPQFMNGPQFAYYYNMADMMDKMANGSISNISQYNPVFTKANVEAMLNGDPTDGWDNVNYIDKVFGTGINQKHNVTIQGGSDKMRYFASVGYLGQKGNIDNFSYKRYNL
;
A
#
# COMPACT_ATOMS: atom_id res chain seq x y z
N GLY A 1 -13.85 16.43 7.97
CA GLY A 1 -13.41 16.08 6.60
C GLY A 1 -12.02 16.61 6.31
N ASP A 2 -11.79 17.89 6.49
CA ASP A 2 -10.56 18.57 6.03
C ASP A 2 -9.26 18.06 6.67
N GLU A 3 -9.31 17.57 7.90
CA GLU A 3 -8.15 16.96 8.54
C GLU A 3 -7.72 15.62 7.89
N LEU A 4 -8.67 14.89 7.34
CA LEU A 4 -8.38 13.63 6.64
C LEU A 4 -7.63 13.88 5.33
N LEU A 5 -7.91 14.99 4.67
CA LEU A 5 -7.33 15.33 3.37
C LEU A 5 -5.87 15.81 3.44
N LYS A 6 -5.33 16.07 4.63
CA LYS A 6 -3.96 16.54 4.82
C LYS A 6 -2.89 15.47 4.52
N ALA A 7 -3.25 14.19 4.40
CA ALA A 7 -2.32 13.14 4.02
C ALA A 7 -2.63 12.63 2.61
N PRO A 8 -1.59 12.44 1.79
CA PRO A 8 -1.75 11.82 0.50
C PRO A 8 -1.98 10.32 0.69
N ALA A 9 -3.24 9.90 0.73
CA ALA A 9 -3.58 8.48 0.72
C ALA A 9 -4.60 8.19 -0.39
N THR A 10 -4.50 7.01 -0.93
CA THR A 10 -5.29 6.53 -2.06
C THR A 10 -6.65 6.04 -1.62
N ASN A 11 -6.74 5.53 -0.37
CA ASN A 11 -7.94 4.93 0.21
C ASN A 11 -8.33 5.58 1.53
N VAL A 12 -9.65 5.60 1.80
CA VAL A 12 -10.19 6.15 3.05
C VAL A 12 -9.74 5.33 4.26
N SER A 13 -9.65 3.99 4.14
CA SER A 13 -9.19 3.14 5.23
C SER A 13 -7.77 3.49 5.70
N SER A 14 -6.87 3.76 4.77
CA SER A 14 -5.49 4.18 5.07
C SER A 14 -5.43 5.56 5.71
N LEU A 15 -6.35 6.47 5.35
CA LEU A 15 -6.46 7.81 5.95
C LEU A 15 -6.94 7.78 7.41
N LEU A 16 -7.78 6.83 7.78
CA LEU A 16 -8.34 6.72 9.13
C LEU A 16 -7.36 6.12 10.12
N GLY A 17 -6.38 5.34 9.63
CA GLY A 17 -5.33 4.76 10.45
C GLY A 17 -4.50 5.82 11.16
N GLY A 18 -4.30 5.68 12.48
CA GLY A 18 -3.52 6.60 13.30
C GLY A 18 -4.14 7.97 13.58
N ARG A 19 -5.30 8.29 12.98
CA ARG A 19 -5.98 9.59 13.15
C ARG A 19 -7.19 9.54 14.08
N LEU A 20 -7.81 8.38 14.20
CA LEU A 20 -8.94 8.19 15.08
C LEU A 20 -8.50 7.41 16.32
N PRO A 21 -8.68 7.97 17.54
CA PRO A 21 -8.24 7.30 18.76
C PRO A 21 -8.98 5.96 18.95
N GLY A 22 -8.22 4.91 19.26
CA GLY A 22 -8.74 3.56 19.46
C GLY A 22 -9.00 2.77 18.20
N ILE A 23 -8.49 3.24 17.04
CA ILE A 23 -8.43 2.50 15.79
C ILE A 23 -6.98 2.11 15.52
N SER A 24 -6.74 0.82 15.31
CA SER A 24 -5.52 0.31 14.72
C SER A 24 -5.76 -0.02 13.24
N SER A 25 -4.74 0.19 12.42
CA SER A 25 -4.77 -0.12 11.00
C SER A 25 -3.58 -0.97 10.62
N VAL A 26 -3.81 -1.96 9.78
CA VAL A 26 -2.77 -2.80 9.20
C VAL A 26 -2.99 -2.82 7.69
N GLN A 27 -2.00 -2.38 6.96
CA GLN A 27 -1.97 -2.51 5.50
C GLN A 27 -1.10 -3.72 5.15
N VAL A 28 -1.67 -4.70 4.49
CA VAL A 28 -1.03 -5.99 4.19
C VAL A 28 -0.36 -5.97 2.82
N SER A 29 -0.90 -5.17 1.90
CA SER A 29 -0.42 -5.07 0.52
C SER A 29 -0.14 -3.61 0.15
N GLY A 30 0.84 -3.40 -0.72
CA GLY A 30 1.10 -2.13 -1.40
C GLY A 30 0.73 -2.18 -2.89
N GLU A 31 0.04 -3.25 -3.31
CA GLU A 31 -0.38 -3.43 -4.69
C GLU A 31 -1.44 -2.38 -5.07
N PRO A 32 -1.31 -1.71 -6.22
CA PRO A 32 -2.31 -0.79 -6.71
C PRO A 32 -3.71 -1.41 -6.75
N GLY A 33 -4.67 -0.76 -6.06
CA GLY A 33 -6.05 -1.23 -5.93
C GLY A 33 -6.30 -2.25 -4.80
N ASP A 34 -5.27 -2.86 -4.23
CA ASP A 34 -5.35 -3.74 -3.05
C ASP A 34 -4.51 -3.21 -1.88
N ASP A 35 -4.22 -1.92 -1.89
CA ASP A 35 -3.48 -1.16 -0.86
C ASP A 35 -4.36 -0.67 0.30
N GLN A 36 -5.48 -1.34 0.54
CA GLN A 36 -6.43 -1.00 1.57
C GLN A 36 -5.93 -1.41 2.95
N ALA A 37 -6.17 -0.54 3.93
CA ALA A 37 -5.88 -0.87 5.32
C ALA A 37 -7.06 -1.60 5.98
N THR A 38 -6.77 -2.70 6.66
CA THR A 38 -7.72 -3.34 7.57
C THR A 38 -7.76 -2.56 8.87
N LEU A 39 -8.93 -2.04 9.22
CA LEU A 39 -9.15 -1.29 10.45
C LEU A 39 -9.68 -2.20 11.54
N ARG A 40 -9.23 -1.97 12.77
CA ARG A 40 -9.72 -2.66 13.98
C ARG A 40 -10.01 -1.63 15.06
N VAL A 41 -11.18 -1.75 15.70
CA VAL A 41 -11.58 -0.87 16.81
C VAL A 41 -11.23 -1.56 18.12
N ARG A 42 -10.44 -0.89 18.98
CA ARG A 42 -10.01 -1.40 20.31
C ARG A 42 -9.38 -2.80 20.27
N GLY A 43 -8.68 -3.15 19.19
CA GLY A 43 -8.05 -4.46 19.04
C GLY A 43 -9.02 -5.62 18.85
N SER A 44 -10.30 -5.35 18.50
CA SER A 44 -11.29 -6.40 18.22
C SER A 44 -10.79 -7.38 17.15
N ILE A 45 -11.07 -8.66 17.35
CA ILE A 45 -10.83 -9.70 16.33
C ILE A 45 -11.87 -9.69 15.20
N TYR A 46 -13.02 -9.05 15.45
CA TYR A 46 -14.09 -8.93 14.46
C TYR A 46 -13.85 -7.78 13.52
N ASN A 47 -14.33 -7.93 12.29
CA ASN A 47 -14.24 -6.87 11.28
C ASN A 47 -15.11 -5.67 11.65
N VAL A 48 -14.62 -4.49 11.32
CA VAL A 48 -15.37 -3.24 11.45
C VAL A 48 -16.50 -3.19 10.43
N THR A 49 -17.66 -2.73 10.86
CA THR A 49 -18.78 -2.44 9.96
C THR A 49 -18.74 -0.97 9.55
N TYR A 50 -18.82 -0.73 8.24
CA TYR A 50 -18.87 0.61 7.68
C TYR A 50 -20.30 0.96 7.30
N ILE A 51 -20.75 2.12 7.74
CA ILE A 51 -22.06 2.69 7.41
C ILE A 51 -21.84 4.03 6.72
N VAL A 52 -22.27 4.14 5.49
CA VAL A 52 -22.14 5.35 4.68
C VAL A 52 -23.53 5.88 4.40
N ASP A 53 -23.83 7.07 4.88
CA ASP A 53 -25.13 7.73 4.76
C ASP A 53 -26.30 6.82 5.19
N GLY A 54 -26.09 6.04 6.26
CA GLY A 54 -27.06 5.11 6.83
C GLY A 54 -27.08 3.71 6.20
N MET A 55 -26.30 3.45 5.15
CA MET A 55 -26.25 2.15 4.46
C MET A 55 -24.92 1.42 4.68
N PRO A 56 -24.93 0.10 4.94
CA PRO A 56 -23.71 -0.72 4.96
C PRO A 56 -23.10 -0.80 3.55
N ARG A 57 -21.89 -0.29 3.38
CA ARG A 57 -21.12 -0.41 2.12
C ARG A 57 -19.61 -0.26 2.37
N SER A 58 -18.80 -0.62 1.36
CA SER A 58 -17.37 -0.45 1.41
C SER A 58 -16.99 1.04 1.51
N ILE A 59 -16.06 1.33 2.40
CA ILE A 59 -15.48 2.67 2.59
C ILE A 59 -14.51 3.04 1.47
N ASN A 60 -13.90 2.03 0.83
CA ASN A 60 -12.85 2.26 -0.16
C ASN A 60 -13.39 2.65 -1.53
N ASP A 61 -14.71 2.52 -1.73
CA ASP A 61 -15.40 2.97 -2.95
C ASP A 61 -15.73 4.47 -2.94
N ILE A 62 -15.43 5.17 -1.83
CA ILE A 62 -15.75 6.58 -1.65
C ILE A 62 -14.48 7.41 -1.89
N ASP A 63 -14.63 8.54 -2.58
CA ASP A 63 -13.55 9.51 -2.64
C ASP A 63 -13.43 10.23 -1.28
N PRO A 64 -12.22 10.28 -0.68
CA PRO A 64 -12.01 11.01 0.57
C PRO A 64 -12.45 12.48 0.53
N ASN A 65 -12.42 13.11 -0.66
CA ASN A 65 -12.87 14.49 -0.84
C ASN A 65 -14.39 14.66 -0.66
N ASP A 66 -15.16 13.58 -0.79
CA ASP A 66 -16.63 13.62 -0.65
C ASP A 66 -17.08 13.38 0.79
N ILE A 67 -16.14 13.12 1.72
CA ILE A 67 -16.45 12.88 3.13
C ILE A 67 -16.61 14.21 3.87
N GLU A 68 -17.75 14.37 4.53
CA GLU A 68 -18.03 15.48 5.45
C GLU A 68 -17.52 15.14 6.86
N SER A 69 -17.91 13.99 7.39
CA SER A 69 -17.54 13.58 8.75
C SER A 69 -17.39 12.07 8.88
N VAL A 70 -16.58 11.67 9.87
CA VAL A 70 -16.41 10.27 10.27
C VAL A 70 -16.61 10.15 11.77
N SER A 71 -17.47 9.24 12.19
CA SER A 71 -17.74 8.92 13.58
C SER A 71 -17.49 7.45 13.85
N VAL A 72 -16.95 7.11 15.03
CA VAL A 72 -16.64 5.73 15.39
C VAL A 72 -17.42 5.36 16.63
N LEU A 73 -18.28 4.34 16.49
CA LEU A 73 -18.97 3.71 17.63
C LEU A 73 -18.09 2.59 18.17
N LYS A 74 -17.48 2.84 19.33
CA LYS A 74 -16.49 1.94 19.94
C LYS A 74 -17.10 1.04 21.02
N ASP A 75 -18.27 1.42 21.52
CA ASP A 75 -18.92 0.78 22.66
C ASP A 75 -20.06 -0.12 22.18
N GLY A 76 -20.21 -1.28 22.80
CA GLY A 76 -21.25 -2.24 22.45
C GLY A 76 -22.65 -1.66 22.53
N ALA A 77 -22.90 -0.76 23.49
CA ALA A 77 -24.20 -0.10 23.62
C ALA A 77 -24.55 0.78 22.42
N SER A 78 -23.59 1.57 21.94
CA SER A 78 -23.80 2.43 20.76
C SER A 78 -23.83 1.65 19.45
N ALA A 79 -23.11 0.52 19.38
CA ALA A 79 -23.08 -0.37 18.22
C ALA A 79 -24.27 -1.36 18.18
N ALA A 80 -25.03 -1.51 19.29
CA ALA A 80 -26.12 -2.46 19.42
C ALA A 80 -27.23 -2.30 18.36
N VAL A 81 -27.46 -1.06 17.88
CA VAL A 81 -28.41 -0.75 16.81
C VAL A 81 -28.08 -1.53 15.52
N TYR A 82 -26.81 -1.90 15.32
CA TYR A 82 -26.32 -2.63 14.14
C TYR A 82 -26.22 -4.14 14.36
N GLY A 83 -26.72 -4.63 15.52
CA GLY A 83 -26.77 -6.05 15.89
C GLY A 83 -25.39 -6.71 15.88
N LEU A 84 -25.33 -7.98 15.49
CA LEU A 84 -24.08 -8.76 15.44
C LEU A 84 -23.00 -8.14 14.55
N LYS A 85 -23.38 -7.40 13.52
CA LYS A 85 -22.43 -6.69 12.66
C LYS A 85 -21.69 -5.56 13.39
N GLY A 86 -22.26 -5.05 14.48
CA GLY A 86 -21.64 -4.04 15.34
C GLY A 86 -20.56 -4.57 16.30
N ALA A 87 -20.38 -5.88 16.42
CA ALA A 87 -19.46 -6.49 17.39
C ALA A 87 -17.99 -6.07 17.21
N GLY A 88 -17.57 -5.77 15.98
CA GLY A 88 -16.23 -5.27 15.66
C GLY A 88 -16.08 -3.76 15.78
N GLY A 89 -17.13 -3.04 16.17
CA GLY A 89 -17.25 -1.60 16.11
C GLY A 89 -17.86 -1.15 14.78
N VAL A 90 -18.36 0.08 14.77
CA VAL A 90 -19.01 0.68 13.59
C VAL A 90 -18.35 2.00 13.27
N ILE A 91 -17.97 2.18 12.02
CA ILE A 91 -17.49 3.46 11.48
C ILE A 91 -18.60 4.04 10.61
N ILE A 92 -19.10 5.19 11.03
CA ILE A 92 -20.17 5.93 10.33
C ILE A 92 -19.50 7.04 9.54
N ILE A 93 -19.80 7.09 8.26
CA ILE A 93 -19.32 8.10 7.34
C ILE A 93 -20.52 8.87 6.80
N THR A 94 -20.43 10.16 6.88
CA THR A 94 -21.41 11.08 6.27
C THR A 94 -20.73 11.77 5.10
N THR A 95 -21.35 11.68 3.92
CA THR A 95 -20.85 12.37 2.73
C THR A 95 -21.36 13.80 2.67
N LYS A 96 -20.63 14.64 1.92
CA LYS A 96 -21.00 16.03 1.68
C LYS A 96 -22.33 16.12 0.98
N LYS A 97 -23.15 17.08 1.40
CA LYS A 97 -24.46 17.38 0.81
C LYS A 97 -24.44 18.76 0.19
N GLY A 98 -25.37 19.01 -0.72
CA GLY A 98 -25.57 20.32 -1.28
C GLY A 98 -25.88 21.39 -0.19
N GLN A 99 -25.27 22.53 -0.32
CA GLN A 99 -25.45 23.67 0.57
C GLN A 99 -26.22 24.78 -0.15
N GLU A 100 -26.96 25.58 0.60
CA GLU A 100 -27.61 26.77 0.09
C GLU A 100 -26.58 27.82 -0.33
N GLY A 101 -26.79 28.42 -1.46
CA GLY A 101 -25.92 29.47 -1.99
C GLY A 101 -25.66 29.31 -3.48
N LYS A 102 -24.79 30.18 -3.99
CA LYS A 102 -24.35 30.14 -5.40
C LYS A 102 -23.60 28.85 -5.69
N SER A 103 -23.77 28.38 -6.91
CA SER A 103 -23.01 27.21 -7.40
C SER A 103 -21.51 27.41 -7.19
N LYS A 104 -20.87 26.44 -6.50
CA LYS A 104 -19.43 26.43 -6.26
C LYS A 104 -18.84 25.17 -6.91
N ILE A 105 -17.89 25.37 -7.80
CA ILE A 105 -17.09 24.29 -8.38
C ILE A 105 -15.76 24.26 -7.66
N THR A 106 -15.35 23.06 -7.22
CA THR A 106 -14.06 22.86 -6.56
C THR A 106 -13.31 21.74 -7.28
N TYR A 107 -12.04 21.99 -7.58
CA TYR A 107 -11.13 20.97 -8.10
C TYR A 107 -10.05 20.67 -7.08
N ASN A 108 -9.84 19.38 -6.80
CA ASN A 108 -8.76 18.88 -5.99
C ASN A 108 -7.91 17.92 -6.83
N GLY A 109 -6.62 18.23 -6.98
CA GLY A 109 -5.68 17.39 -7.72
C GLY A 109 -4.46 17.09 -6.87
N SER A 110 -3.94 15.86 -6.96
CA SER A 110 -2.67 15.48 -6.36
C SER A 110 -1.92 14.48 -7.23
N ILE A 111 -0.60 14.62 -7.25
CA ILE A 111 0.32 13.68 -7.87
C ILE A 111 1.37 13.35 -6.84
N GLY A 112 1.67 12.07 -6.68
CA GLY A 112 2.68 11.58 -5.76
C GLY A 112 3.55 10.49 -6.39
N ALA A 113 4.81 10.42 -5.96
CA ALA A 113 5.71 9.32 -6.26
C ALA A 113 5.79 8.39 -5.05
N SER A 114 5.72 7.09 -5.30
CA SER A 114 5.89 6.04 -4.29
C SER A 114 7.15 5.24 -4.63
N MET A 115 8.08 5.19 -3.70
CA MET A 115 9.32 4.44 -3.87
C MET A 115 9.66 3.73 -2.56
N ASN A 116 10.40 2.64 -2.68
CA ASN A 116 10.89 1.94 -1.50
C ASN A 116 11.95 2.80 -0.81
N ALA A 117 11.78 3.04 0.48
CA ALA A 117 12.69 3.90 1.25
C ALA A 117 14.06 3.23 1.45
N ASN A 118 14.09 1.93 1.59
CA ASN A 118 15.33 1.17 1.77
C ASN A 118 15.13 -0.28 1.34
N PHE A 119 16.17 -0.86 0.75
CA PHE A 119 16.27 -2.29 0.48
C PHE A 119 17.38 -2.92 1.32
N PRO A 120 17.22 -4.19 1.73
CA PRO A 120 18.33 -4.95 2.26
C PRO A 120 19.47 -4.98 1.25
N GLN A 121 20.70 -4.83 1.72
CA GLN A 121 21.86 -4.98 0.86
C GLN A 121 22.15 -6.48 0.69
N PHE A 122 22.07 -6.95 -0.53
CA PHE A 122 22.41 -8.31 -0.89
C PHE A 122 23.84 -8.36 -1.43
N MET A 123 24.44 -9.53 -1.28
CA MET A 123 25.73 -9.80 -1.92
C MET A 123 25.56 -9.78 -3.45
N ASN A 124 26.53 -9.21 -4.14
CA ASN A 124 26.62 -9.37 -5.59
C ASN A 124 27.12 -10.77 -5.97
N GLY A 125 27.05 -11.13 -7.26
CA GLY A 125 27.45 -12.45 -7.75
C GLY A 125 28.86 -12.90 -7.30
N PRO A 126 29.91 -12.10 -7.51
CA PRO A 126 31.26 -12.41 -7.05
C PRO A 126 31.38 -12.60 -5.53
N GLN A 127 30.72 -11.76 -4.73
CA GLN A 127 30.71 -11.90 -3.26
C GLN A 127 30.01 -13.18 -2.84
N PHE A 128 28.87 -13.49 -3.45
CA PHE A 128 28.14 -14.73 -3.19
C PHE A 128 29.02 -15.95 -3.51
N ALA A 129 29.63 -15.96 -4.68
CA ALA A 129 30.54 -17.08 -5.10
C ALA A 129 31.69 -17.28 -4.12
N TYR A 130 32.30 -16.20 -3.64
CA TYR A 130 33.37 -16.25 -2.66
C TYR A 130 32.93 -16.86 -1.33
N TYR A 131 31.84 -16.34 -0.74
CA TYR A 131 31.37 -16.84 0.55
C TYR A 131 30.77 -18.24 0.45
N TYR A 132 30.12 -18.57 -0.67
CA TYR A 132 29.64 -19.93 -0.93
C TYR A 132 30.79 -20.95 -0.97
N ASN A 133 31.84 -20.65 -1.73
CA ASN A 133 33.02 -21.51 -1.78
C ASN A 133 33.68 -21.68 -0.40
N MET A 134 33.72 -20.60 0.39
CA MET A 134 34.27 -20.67 1.75
C MET A 134 33.41 -21.58 2.65
N ALA A 135 32.11 -21.47 2.60
CA ALA A 135 31.18 -22.30 3.37
C ALA A 135 31.27 -23.77 2.93
N ASP A 136 31.25 -24.05 1.62
CA ASP A 136 31.35 -25.39 1.07
C ASP A 136 32.71 -26.06 1.45
N MET A 137 33.79 -25.28 1.43
CA MET A 137 35.11 -25.76 1.87
C MET A 137 35.08 -26.13 3.36
N MET A 138 34.53 -25.29 4.22
CA MET A 138 34.42 -25.54 5.66
C MET A 138 33.56 -26.78 5.95
N ASP A 139 32.44 -26.93 5.27
CA ASP A 139 31.57 -28.09 5.41
C ASP A 139 32.28 -29.41 4.98
N LYS A 140 33.02 -29.37 3.89
CA LYS A 140 33.80 -30.52 3.41
C LYS A 140 34.96 -30.88 4.35
N MET A 141 35.56 -29.90 5.00
CA MET A 141 36.55 -30.14 6.05
C MET A 141 35.90 -30.73 7.31
N ALA A 142 34.77 -30.18 7.74
CA ALA A 142 34.08 -30.62 8.93
C ALA A 142 33.53 -32.05 8.85
N ASN A 143 33.05 -32.44 7.67
CA ASN A 143 32.52 -33.78 7.43
C ASN A 143 33.61 -34.81 6.98
N GLY A 144 34.90 -34.39 6.90
CA GLY A 144 36.02 -35.25 6.54
C GLY A 144 36.14 -35.55 5.05
N SER A 145 35.38 -34.89 4.17
CA SER A 145 35.46 -35.10 2.72
C SER A 145 36.80 -34.60 2.14
N ILE A 146 37.39 -33.60 2.79
CA ILE A 146 38.75 -33.11 2.52
C ILE A 146 39.53 -32.99 3.84
N SER A 147 40.82 -33.22 3.82
CA SER A 147 41.70 -33.15 5.00
C SER A 147 42.48 -31.83 5.08
N ASN A 148 42.60 -31.13 3.98
CA ASN A 148 43.29 -29.84 3.89
C ASN A 148 42.77 -29.01 2.73
N ILE A 149 43.08 -27.70 2.76
CA ILE A 149 42.59 -26.70 1.80
C ILE A 149 43.05 -27.01 0.36
N SER A 150 44.21 -27.62 0.17
CA SER A 150 44.73 -27.92 -1.17
C SER A 150 43.93 -29.00 -1.93
N GLN A 151 43.09 -29.76 -1.21
CA GLN A 151 42.16 -30.72 -1.80
C GLN A 151 40.82 -30.12 -2.20
N TYR A 152 40.59 -28.86 -1.86
CA TYR A 152 39.33 -28.20 -2.17
C TYR A 152 39.26 -27.85 -3.66
N ASN A 153 38.21 -28.34 -4.30
CA ASN A 153 37.80 -27.89 -5.63
C ASN A 153 36.60 -26.97 -5.51
N PRO A 154 36.73 -25.67 -5.83
CA PRO A 154 35.67 -24.71 -5.65
C PRO A 154 34.50 -24.97 -6.58
N VAL A 155 33.29 -24.77 -6.08
CA VAL A 155 32.04 -24.82 -6.86
C VAL A 155 32.02 -23.69 -7.89
N PHE A 156 32.38 -22.48 -7.48
CA PHE A 156 32.60 -21.36 -8.39
C PHE A 156 34.10 -21.20 -8.63
N THR A 157 34.53 -21.52 -9.85
CA THR A 157 35.93 -21.38 -10.25
C THR A 157 36.34 -19.92 -10.35
N LYS A 158 37.65 -19.65 -10.41
CA LYS A 158 38.16 -18.30 -10.63
C LYS A 158 37.64 -17.71 -11.94
N ALA A 159 37.53 -18.50 -13.00
CA ALA A 159 36.99 -18.10 -14.29
C ALA A 159 35.50 -17.68 -14.18
N ASN A 160 34.68 -18.40 -13.38
CA ASN A 160 33.29 -18.03 -13.13
C ASN A 160 33.19 -16.70 -12.41
N VAL A 161 34.04 -16.46 -11.39
CA VAL A 161 34.03 -15.17 -10.66
C VAL A 161 34.49 -14.03 -11.57
N GLU A 162 35.46 -14.24 -12.43
CA GLU A 162 35.90 -13.25 -13.40
C GLU A 162 34.80 -12.94 -14.45
N ALA A 163 34.08 -13.96 -14.92
CA ALA A 163 32.93 -13.77 -15.81
C ALA A 163 31.79 -12.95 -15.14
N MET A 164 31.50 -13.25 -13.86
CA MET A 164 30.54 -12.45 -13.08
C MET A 164 30.99 -10.99 -12.91
N LEU A 165 32.29 -10.74 -12.72
CA LEU A 165 32.82 -9.37 -12.60
C LEU A 165 32.73 -8.62 -13.92
N ASN A 166 32.93 -9.30 -15.04
CA ASN A 166 32.83 -8.71 -16.38
C ASN A 166 31.37 -8.51 -16.81
N GLY A 167 30.42 -9.19 -16.17
CA GLY A 167 28.99 -9.07 -16.45
C GLY A 167 28.62 -9.56 -17.86
N ASP A 168 29.27 -10.59 -18.36
CA ASP A 168 28.99 -11.16 -19.68
C ASP A 168 27.79 -12.12 -19.61
N PRO A 169 26.62 -11.75 -20.15
CA PRO A 169 25.43 -12.59 -20.10
C PRO A 169 25.54 -13.83 -21.00
N THR A 170 26.50 -13.90 -21.93
CA THR A 170 26.65 -15.02 -22.87
C THR A 170 27.16 -16.25 -22.19
N ASP A 171 27.93 -16.09 -21.10
CA ASP A 171 28.48 -17.19 -20.31
C ASP A 171 27.55 -17.68 -19.21
N GLY A 172 26.35 -17.07 -19.07
CA GLY A 172 25.39 -17.41 -18.01
C GLY A 172 25.79 -16.96 -16.60
N TRP A 173 26.85 -16.15 -16.48
CA TRP A 173 27.40 -15.64 -15.22
C TRP A 173 27.15 -14.14 -15.08
N ASP A 174 25.90 -13.73 -15.24
CA ASP A 174 25.50 -12.34 -15.14
C ASP A 174 25.49 -11.87 -13.67
N ASN A 175 25.93 -10.62 -13.43
CA ASN A 175 25.92 -9.99 -12.12
C ASN A 175 24.77 -8.97 -12.05
N VAL A 176 23.53 -9.48 -12.10
CA VAL A 176 22.32 -8.65 -12.11
C VAL A 176 21.86 -8.32 -10.71
N ASN A 177 21.64 -7.03 -10.43
CA ASN A 177 20.86 -6.60 -9.29
C ASN A 177 19.36 -6.69 -9.64
N TYR A 178 18.73 -7.78 -9.25
CA TYR A 178 17.30 -7.98 -9.50
C TYR A 178 16.41 -6.98 -8.77
N ILE A 179 16.85 -6.42 -7.64
CA ILE A 179 16.12 -5.37 -6.93
C ILE A 179 15.96 -4.16 -7.85
N ASP A 180 17.06 -3.65 -8.41
CA ASP A 180 17.03 -2.46 -9.28
C ASP A 180 16.29 -2.75 -10.60
N LYS A 181 16.25 -4.01 -11.03
CA LYS A 181 15.57 -4.42 -12.26
C LYS A 181 14.06 -4.56 -12.09
N VAL A 182 13.60 -4.97 -10.90
CA VAL A 182 12.19 -5.27 -10.61
C VAL A 182 11.48 -4.07 -10.01
N PHE A 183 12.15 -3.32 -9.12
CA PHE A 183 11.52 -2.23 -8.41
C PHE A 183 11.86 -0.87 -9.02
N GLY A 184 10.83 -0.15 -9.40
CA GLY A 184 10.91 1.20 -9.90
C GLY A 184 10.20 2.19 -8.98
N THR A 185 9.81 3.32 -9.55
CA THR A 185 9.01 4.35 -8.89
C THR A 185 7.55 4.23 -9.31
N GLY A 186 6.67 4.01 -8.35
CA GLY A 186 5.24 4.09 -8.54
C GLY A 186 4.78 5.54 -8.66
N ILE A 187 3.71 5.78 -9.42
CA ILE A 187 3.10 7.10 -9.57
C ILE A 187 1.62 7.00 -9.22
N ASN A 188 1.19 7.85 -8.30
CA ASN A 188 -0.20 7.98 -7.90
C ASN A 188 -0.70 9.35 -8.34
N GLN A 189 -1.83 9.39 -9.03
CA GLN A 189 -2.48 10.64 -9.42
C GLN A 189 -3.95 10.57 -9.05
N LYS A 190 -4.47 11.67 -8.51
CA LYS A 190 -5.84 11.80 -8.08
C LYS A 190 -6.39 13.13 -8.54
N HIS A 191 -7.59 13.09 -9.11
CA HIS A 191 -8.32 14.26 -9.55
C HIS A 191 -9.76 14.13 -9.09
N ASN A 192 -10.28 15.16 -8.45
CA ASN A 192 -11.68 15.22 -8.00
C ASN A 192 -12.24 16.57 -8.34
N VAL A 193 -13.41 16.58 -8.97
CA VAL A 193 -14.19 17.79 -9.27
C VAL A 193 -15.52 17.67 -8.55
N THR A 194 -15.86 18.67 -7.75
CA THR A 194 -17.15 18.73 -7.07
C THR A 194 -17.90 19.98 -7.49
N ILE A 195 -19.20 19.86 -7.64
CA ILE A 195 -20.12 20.98 -7.82
C ILE A 195 -21.19 20.91 -6.75
N GLN A 196 -21.39 22.00 -6.03
CA GLN A 196 -22.42 22.10 -5.01
C GLN A 196 -23.09 23.46 -5.07
N GLY A 197 -24.35 23.53 -4.66
CA GLY A 197 -25.14 24.77 -4.60
C GLY A 197 -26.58 24.48 -4.28
N GLY A 198 -27.39 25.53 -4.29
CA GLY A 198 -28.82 25.34 -4.11
C GLY A 198 -29.51 26.56 -3.55
N SER A 199 -30.81 26.42 -3.39
CA SER A 199 -31.71 27.39 -2.74
C SER A 199 -32.32 26.75 -1.48
N ASP A 200 -33.18 27.49 -0.81
CA ASP A 200 -33.99 26.99 0.29
C ASP A 200 -34.83 25.75 -0.10
N LYS A 201 -35.24 25.67 -1.38
CA LYS A 201 -36.11 24.59 -1.89
C LYS A 201 -35.38 23.42 -2.51
N MET A 202 -34.19 23.64 -3.08
CA MET A 202 -33.43 22.58 -3.77
C MET A 202 -31.94 22.78 -3.55
N ARG A 203 -31.29 21.72 -3.07
CA ARG A 203 -29.82 21.67 -2.87
C ARG A 203 -29.25 20.51 -3.67
N TYR A 204 -28.09 20.70 -4.26
CA TYR A 204 -27.44 19.69 -5.06
C TYR A 204 -25.94 19.58 -4.73
N PHE A 205 -25.45 18.37 -4.81
CA PHE A 205 -24.04 18.02 -4.75
C PHE A 205 -23.77 16.97 -5.81
N ALA A 206 -22.75 17.16 -6.60
CA ALA A 206 -22.25 16.16 -7.55
C ALA A 206 -20.72 16.15 -7.49
N SER A 207 -20.15 14.97 -7.62
CA SER A 207 -18.71 14.73 -7.56
C SER A 207 -18.28 13.79 -8.66
N VAL A 208 -17.15 14.06 -9.28
CA VAL A 208 -16.49 13.17 -10.24
C VAL A 208 -15.04 13.03 -9.81
N GLY A 209 -14.64 11.80 -9.51
CA GLY A 209 -13.29 11.45 -9.08
C GLY A 209 -12.58 10.49 -10.02
N TYR A 210 -11.28 10.69 -10.20
CA TYR A 210 -10.37 9.79 -10.86
C TYR A 210 -9.16 9.50 -9.98
N LEU A 211 -8.84 8.23 -9.81
CA LEU A 211 -7.62 7.74 -9.18
C LEU A 211 -6.87 6.85 -10.16
N GLY A 212 -5.63 7.20 -10.45
CA GLY A 212 -4.69 6.38 -11.20
C GLY A 212 -3.49 6.03 -10.33
N GLN A 213 -3.20 4.75 -10.20
CA GLN A 213 -2.05 4.23 -9.46
C GLN A 213 -1.19 3.39 -10.40
N LYS A 214 0.10 3.67 -10.46
CA LYS A 214 1.12 2.79 -11.02
C LYS A 214 1.98 2.29 -9.85
N GLY A 215 2.13 0.97 -9.75
CA GLY A 215 2.96 0.34 -8.72
C GLY A 215 4.45 0.60 -8.92
N ASN A 216 5.23 0.30 -7.90
CA ASN A 216 6.69 0.30 -7.95
C ASN A 216 7.27 -0.97 -8.60
N ILE A 217 6.44 -1.94 -8.92
CA ILE A 217 6.76 -3.10 -9.77
C ILE A 217 6.05 -2.87 -11.10
N ASP A 218 6.76 -3.06 -12.22
CA ASP A 218 6.18 -2.87 -13.55
C ASP A 218 5.00 -3.82 -13.79
N ASN A 219 4.06 -3.36 -14.62
CA ASN A 219 2.79 -4.03 -14.97
C ASN A 219 1.70 -4.03 -13.91
N PHE A 220 1.95 -3.52 -12.70
CA PHE A 220 0.89 -3.30 -11.71
C PHE A 220 0.35 -1.89 -11.81
N SER A 221 -0.91 -1.77 -12.24
CA SER A 221 -1.62 -0.49 -12.31
C SER A 221 -3.10 -0.63 -11.98
N TYR A 222 -3.65 0.40 -11.39
CA TYR A 222 -5.07 0.46 -11.03
C TYR A 222 -5.67 1.81 -11.41
N LYS A 223 -6.90 1.79 -11.86
CA LYS A 223 -7.68 3.00 -12.16
C LYS A 223 -9.06 2.88 -11.54
N ARG A 224 -9.49 3.94 -10.87
CA ARG A 224 -10.83 4.04 -10.28
C ARG A 224 -11.50 5.33 -10.68
N TYR A 225 -12.76 5.23 -11.03
CA TYR A 225 -13.64 6.36 -11.34
C TYR A 225 -14.78 6.35 -10.32
N ASN A 226 -15.04 7.50 -9.72
CA ASN A 226 -16.09 7.71 -8.72
C ASN A 226 -17.09 8.74 -9.28
N LEU A 227 -18.38 8.51 -9.04
CA LEU A 227 -19.47 9.43 -9.38
C LEU A 227 -20.39 9.58 -8.18
#